data_7bea438db1f76892ddaff5b0f1c04082
#
_entry.id   7bea438db1f76892ddaff5b0f1c04082
#
_cell.length_a   1.000
_cell.length_b   1.000
_cell.length_c   1.000
_cell.angle_alpha   90.00
_cell.angle_beta   90.00
_cell.angle_gamma   90.00
#
_symmetry.space_group_name_H-M   'P 1'
#
loop_
_entity.id
_entity.type
_entity.pdbx_description
1 polymer ?
#
loop_
_entity_poly.entity_id
_entity_poly.type
_entity_poly.pdbx_seq_one_letter_code
_entity_poly.pdbx_strand_id
1 'polypeptide(L)'
;MTEQMPGELIYEYTIQSTGATSYGVPALDALLSGVADIPPQGARYDLAFQGPIVGQRLRGTVELTDYIHVRPDGRVQLHIHAEITTDDGKKIALYADGVAHFTEGPPVGDLRENVTMTTSEPDYAWVNPLQIWARGTVDVAKGEAHVMGYVA
;
A
#
# COMPACT_ATOMS: atom_id res chain seq x y z
N MET A 1 -1.56 -18.56 16.13
CA MET A 1 -1.97 -17.45 16.97
C MET A 1 -2.32 -16.24 16.13
N THR A 2 -3.46 -15.66 16.39
CA THR A 2 -3.90 -14.49 15.64
C THR A 2 -3.20 -13.25 16.19
N GLU A 3 -2.57 -12.49 15.31
CA GLU A 3 -1.98 -11.22 15.68
C GLU A 3 -3.09 -10.19 15.86
N GLN A 4 -3.08 -9.51 16.99
CA GLN A 4 -4.09 -8.51 17.31
C GLN A 4 -3.51 -7.12 17.15
N MET A 5 -4.19 -6.29 16.35
CA MET A 5 -3.79 -4.90 16.16
C MET A 5 -4.27 -4.04 17.31
N PRO A 6 -3.44 -3.10 17.80
CA PRO A 6 -3.87 -2.18 18.83
C PRO A 6 -4.75 -1.09 18.25
N GLY A 7 -5.83 -0.76 18.84
CA GLY A 7 -6.65 0.38 18.47
C GLY A 7 -7.72 0.10 17.44
N GLU A 8 -8.38 1.18 17.07
CA GLU A 8 -9.58 1.17 16.23
C GLU A 8 -9.24 1.00 14.75
N LEU A 9 -10.05 0.21 14.04
CA LEU A 9 -9.99 0.12 12.58
C LEU A 9 -10.50 1.44 11.98
N ILE A 10 -9.66 2.14 11.24
CA ILE A 10 -9.99 3.42 10.63
C ILE A 10 -10.49 3.22 9.20
N TYR A 11 -9.82 2.38 8.44
CA TYR A 11 -10.21 2.14 7.05
C TYR A 11 -9.82 0.74 6.59
N GLU A 12 -10.50 0.33 5.54
CA GLU A 12 -10.19 -0.87 4.77
C GLU A 12 -10.32 -0.51 3.31
N TYR A 13 -9.36 -0.91 2.48
CA TYR A 13 -9.50 -0.74 1.04
C TYR A 13 -9.10 -2.00 0.28
N THR A 14 -9.78 -2.18 -0.86
CA THR A 14 -9.46 -3.20 -1.85
C THR A 14 -9.21 -2.49 -3.16
N ILE A 15 -8.03 -2.65 -3.72
CA ILE A 15 -7.58 -1.88 -4.88
C ILE A 15 -7.10 -2.80 -5.98
N GLN A 16 -7.26 -2.30 -7.23
CA GLN A 16 -6.85 -2.99 -8.44
C GLN A 16 -5.79 -2.16 -9.15
N SER A 17 -4.84 -2.84 -9.78
CA SER A 17 -3.81 -2.19 -10.58
C SER A 17 -4.43 -1.43 -11.76
N THR A 18 -4.00 -0.19 -11.95
CA THR A 18 -4.38 0.65 -13.09
C THR A 18 -3.20 0.93 -14.01
N GLY A 19 -1.99 0.56 -13.62
CA GLY A 19 -0.81 0.74 -14.43
C GLY A 19 0.46 0.41 -13.67
N ALA A 20 1.54 0.23 -14.43
CA ALA A 20 2.84 -0.05 -13.87
C ALA A 20 3.93 0.55 -14.76
N THR A 21 4.97 1.09 -14.14
CA THR A 21 6.16 1.56 -14.81
C THR A 21 7.37 0.85 -14.22
N SER A 22 8.23 0.30 -15.07
CA SER A 22 9.51 -0.26 -14.66
C SER A 22 10.65 0.51 -15.32
N TYR A 23 11.82 0.46 -14.71
CA TYR A 23 12.95 1.27 -15.12
C TYR A 23 14.07 0.38 -15.64
N GLY A 24 13.78 -0.34 -16.72
CA GLY A 24 14.76 -1.20 -17.40
C GLY A 24 15.07 -2.50 -16.67
N VAL A 25 14.18 -2.94 -15.80
CA VAL A 25 14.35 -4.17 -15.02
C VAL A 25 13.31 -5.21 -15.44
N PRO A 26 13.57 -6.51 -15.20
CA PRO A 26 12.58 -7.56 -15.44
C PRO A 26 11.31 -7.34 -14.63
N ALA A 27 10.22 -8.02 -15.00
CA ALA A 27 8.97 -7.95 -14.29
C ALA A 27 9.15 -8.29 -12.81
N LEU A 28 8.37 -7.65 -11.93
CA LEU A 28 8.49 -7.80 -10.49
C LEU A 28 8.38 -9.26 -10.04
N ASP A 29 7.44 -10.01 -10.60
CA ASP A 29 7.26 -11.42 -10.25
C ASP A 29 8.49 -12.27 -10.59
N ALA A 30 9.22 -11.94 -11.65
CA ALA A 30 10.45 -12.62 -12.01
C ALA A 30 11.56 -12.39 -10.97
N LEU A 31 11.65 -11.17 -10.42
CA LEU A 31 12.59 -10.88 -9.33
C LEU A 31 12.19 -11.58 -8.03
N LEU A 32 10.90 -11.55 -7.70
CA LEU A 32 10.38 -12.14 -6.47
C LEU A 32 10.52 -13.67 -6.45
N SER A 33 10.40 -14.31 -7.61
CA SER A 33 10.52 -15.76 -7.73
C SER A 33 11.95 -16.25 -7.91
N GLY A 34 12.90 -15.33 -8.08
CA GLY A 34 14.32 -15.69 -8.32
C GLY A 34 14.62 -16.11 -9.74
N VAL A 35 13.67 -16.00 -10.68
CA VAL A 35 13.89 -16.28 -12.09
C VAL A 35 14.87 -15.28 -12.70
N ALA A 36 14.80 -14.02 -12.23
CA ALA A 36 15.74 -12.97 -12.63
C ALA A 36 16.48 -12.45 -11.40
N ASP A 37 17.75 -12.07 -11.60
CA ASP A 37 18.58 -11.53 -10.54
C ASP A 37 18.21 -10.06 -10.26
N ILE A 38 18.29 -9.67 -8.99
CA ILE A 38 18.11 -8.28 -8.60
C ILE A 38 19.37 -7.51 -8.99
N PRO A 39 19.23 -6.38 -9.74
CA PRO A 39 20.40 -5.58 -10.10
C PRO A 39 21.16 -5.05 -8.87
N PRO A 40 22.47 -4.75 -9.01
CA PRO A 40 23.27 -4.26 -7.86
C PRO A 40 22.73 -3.00 -7.20
N GLN A 41 22.09 -2.12 -7.99
CA GLN A 41 21.47 -0.87 -7.47
C GLN A 41 20.06 -1.08 -6.95
N GLY A 42 19.54 -2.31 -7.00
CA GLY A 42 18.15 -2.59 -6.73
C GLY A 42 17.26 -2.34 -7.95
N ALA A 43 15.96 -2.57 -7.78
CA ALA A 43 14.97 -2.42 -8.85
C ALA A 43 13.81 -1.57 -8.39
N ARG A 44 13.41 -0.61 -9.21
CA ARG A 44 12.27 0.26 -8.92
C ARG A 44 11.10 -0.05 -9.84
N TYR A 45 9.91 -0.03 -9.24
CA TYR A 45 8.63 -0.13 -9.95
C TYR A 45 7.69 0.93 -9.39
N ASP A 46 6.98 1.63 -10.27
CA ASP A 46 5.90 2.51 -9.86
C ASP A 46 4.60 1.81 -10.20
N LEU A 47 3.86 1.38 -9.18
CA LEU A 47 2.62 0.62 -9.36
C LEU A 47 1.42 1.49 -8.96
N ALA A 48 0.52 1.71 -9.91
CA ALA A 48 -0.68 2.50 -9.69
C ALA A 48 -1.87 1.58 -9.41
N PHE A 49 -2.68 1.98 -8.43
CA PHE A 49 -3.86 1.22 -7.99
C PHE A 49 -5.02 2.17 -7.71
N GLN A 50 -6.22 1.62 -7.75
CA GLN A 50 -7.44 2.36 -7.45
C GLN A 50 -8.49 1.42 -6.91
N GLY A 51 -9.33 1.90 -5.99
CA GLY A 51 -10.46 1.13 -5.50
C GLY A 51 -11.21 1.82 -4.38
N PRO A 52 -12.24 1.16 -3.84
CA PRO A 52 -13.02 1.72 -2.73
C PRO A 52 -12.25 1.68 -1.42
N ILE A 53 -12.49 2.71 -0.59
CA ILE A 53 -12.04 2.76 0.80
C ILE A 53 -13.27 2.94 1.69
N VAL A 54 -13.35 2.15 2.75
CA VAL A 54 -14.50 2.15 3.65
C VAL A 54 -14.04 2.16 5.11
N GLY A 55 -14.83 2.77 5.97
CA GLY A 55 -14.64 2.81 7.40
C GLY A 55 -15.88 3.39 8.05
N GLN A 56 -15.92 3.45 9.38
CA GLN A 56 -17.07 4.01 10.09
C GLN A 56 -17.24 5.51 9.81
N ARG A 57 -16.10 6.22 9.68
CA ARG A 57 -16.09 7.68 9.57
C ARG A 57 -15.49 8.15 8.25
N LEU A 58 -15.09 7.23 7.36
CA LEU A 58 -14.39 7.54 6.13
C LEU A 58 -14.83 6.57 5.05
N ARG A 59 -15.42 7.11 3.98
CA ARG A 59 -15.87 6.31 2.83
C ARG A 59 -15.60 7.08 1.55
N GLY A 60 -15.14 6.37 0.53
CA GLY A 60 -14.88 7.01 -0.76
C GLY A 60 -14.08 6.10 -1.68
N THR A 61 -13.21 6.74 -2.45
CA THR A 61 -12.31 6.07 -3.41
C THR A 61 -10.88 6.47 -3.11
N VAL A 62 -9.96 5.52 -3.22
CA VAL A 62 -8.53 5.80 -3.10
C VAL A 62 -7.84 5.54 -4.43
N GLU A 63 -6.97 6.46 -4.84
CA GLU A 63 -6.04 6.29 -5.94
C GLU A 63 -4.64 6.42 -5.36
N LEU A 64 -3.77 5.49 -5.68
CA LEU A 64 -2.41 5.53 -5.12
C LEU A 64 -1.38 5.08 -6.13
N THR A 65 -0.16 5.52 -5.89
CA THR A 65 1.03 4.98 -6.53
C THR A 65 1.96 4.48 -5.44
N ASP A 66 2.40 3.23 -5.59
CA ASP A 66 3.41 2.64 -4.74
C ASP A 66 4.74 2.65 -5.50
N TYR A 67 5.68 3.43 -4.98
CA TYR A 67 7.04 3.54 -5.55
C TYR A 67 7.89 2.45 -4.92
N ILE A 68 7.70 1.22 -5.39
CA ILE A 68 8.36 0.04 -4.84
C ILE A 68 9.85 0.04 -5.19
N HIS A 69 10.68 -0.26 -4.19
CA HIS A 69 12.10 -0.49 -4.40
C HIS A 69 12.46 -1.87 -3.86
N VAL A 70 12.97 -2.74 -4.72
CA VAL A 70 13.49 -4.05 -4.33
C VAL A 70 14.98 -3.90 -4.13
N ARG A 71 15.41 -4.04 -2.87
CA ARG A 71 16.83 -3.91 -2.52
C ARG A 71 17.62 -5.11 -3.03
N PRO A 72 18.96 -4.97 -3.21
CA PRO A 72 19.79 -6.10 -3.61
C PRO A 72 19.71 -7.30 -2.66
N ASP A 73 19.40 -7.07 -1.38
CA ASP A 73 19.23 -8.15 -0.40
C ASP A 73 17.81 -8.75 -0.43
N GLY A 74 16.96 -8.34 -1.36
CA GLY A 74 15.61 -8.89 -1.54
C GLY A 74 14.52 -8.19 -0.76
N ARG A 75 14.85 -7.19 0.08
CA ARG A 75 13.82 -6.46 0.81
C ARG A 75 12.97 -5.64 -0.15
N VAL A 76 11.66 -5.85 -0.11
CA VAL A 76 10.70 -5.08 -0.92
C VAL A 76 10.20 -3.93 -0.08
N GLN A 77 10.63 -2.71 -0.42
CA GLN A 77 10.26 -1.49 0.29
C GLN A 77 9.08 -0.83 -0.39
N LEU A 78 8.11 -0.41 0.44
CA LEU A 78 6.92 0.29 0.00
C LEU A 78 7.08 1.79 0.26
N HIS A 79 6.58 2.60 -0.67
CA HIS A 79 6.57 4.04 -0.56
C HIS A 79 5.34 4.55 -1.30
N ILE A 80 4.27 4.80 -0.55
CA ILE A 80 2.94 5.00 -1.12
C ILE A 80 2.50 6.44 -0.96
N HIS A 81 2.06 7.03 -2.06
CA HIS A 81 1.35 8.30 -2.07
C HIS A 81 -0.06 8.04 -2.56
N ALA A 82 -1.04 8.38 -1.75
CA ALA A 82 -2.44 8.14 -2.07
C ALA A 82 -3.27 9.40 -1.96
N GLU A 83 -4.32 9.45 -2.77
CA GLU A 83 -5.35 10.47 -2.71
C GLU A 83 -6.66 9.78 -2.43
N ILE A 84 -7.32 10.15 -1.33
CA ILE A 84 -8.65 9.69 -0.99
C ILE A 84 -9.62 10.79 -1.38
N THR A 85 -10.66 10.40 -2.15
CA THR A 85 -11.79 11.27 -2.42
C THR A 85 -12.98 10.70 -1.67
N THR A 86 -13.47 11.44 -0.69
CA THR A 86 -14.61 10.98 0.11
C THR A 86 -15.90 11.04 -0.70
N ASP A 87 -16.94 10.34 -0.24
CA ASP A 87 -18.23 10.30 -0.93
C ASP A 87 -18.86 11.70 -1.06
N ASP A 88 -18.55 12.61 -0.14
CA ASP A 88 -19.00 14.00 -0.20
C ASP A 88 -18.02 14.93 -0.94
N GLY A 89 -17.04 14.36 -1.65
CA GLY A 89 -16.17 15.11 -2.56
C GLY A 89 -14.97 15.78 -1.92
N LYS A 90 -14.60 15.42 -0.71
CA LYS A 90 -13.44 15.98 -0.01
C LYS A 90 -12.18 15.18 -0.28
N LYS A 91 -11.04 15.84 -0.21
CA LYS A 91 -9.74 15.22 -0.51
C LYS A 91 -8.90 15.04 0.76
N ILE A 92 -8.37 13.83 0.93
CA ILE A 92 -7.44 13.51 2.02
C ILE A 92 -6.20 12.89 1.38
N ALA A 93 -5.03 13.40 1.73
CA ALA A 93 -3.77 12.80 1.30
C ALA A 93 -3.38 11.70 2.29
N LEU A 94 -2.92 10.57 1.77
CA LEU A 94 -2.40 9.48 2.59
C LEU A 94 -0.99 9.17 2.14
N TYR A 95 -0.10 9.03 3.11
CA TYR A 95 1.28 8.62 2.88
C TYR A 95 1.56 7.35 3.68
N ALA A 96 2.23 6.39 3.05
CA ALA A 96 2.63 5.17 3.74
C ALA A 96 4.02 4.74 3.31
N ASP A 97 4.75 4.14 4.24
CA ASP A 97 5.96 3.38 3.93
C ASP A 97 5.90 2.04 4.66
N GLY A 98 6.77 1.13 4.26
CA GLY A 98 6.77 -0.18 4.89
C GLY A 98 7.46 -1.24 4.05
N VAL A 99 7.03 -2.47 4.25
CA VAL A 99 7.62 -3.63 3.59
C VAL A 99 6.56 -4.60 3.12
N ALA A 100 6.88 -5.31 2.05
CA ALA A 100 6.13 -6.48 1.61
C ALA A 100 6.99 -7.74 1.83
N HIS A 101 6.38 -8.78 2.39
CA HIS A 101 7.02 -10.06 2.62
C HIS A 101 6.34 -11.15 1.79
N PHE A 102 7.12 -11.83 0.98
CA PHE A 102 6.65 -12.94 0.15
C PHE A 102 7.18 -14.26 0.74
N THR A 103 6.89 -14.50 2.03
CA THR A 103 7.48 -15.60 2.81
C THR A 103 7.16 -16.97 2.26
N GLU A 104 5.98 -17.14 1.67
CA GLU A 104 5.57 -18.41 1.04
C GLU A 104 5.81 -18.37 -0.48
N GLY A 105 6.58 -17.38 -0.94
CA GLY A 105 6.84 -17.14 -2.36
C GLY A 105 5.72 -16.36 -3.03
N PRO A 106 6.04 -15.73 -4.19
CA PRO A 106 5.05 -15.02 -4.97
C PRO A 106 3.98 -15.98 -5.48
N PRO A 107 2.76 -15.51 -5.85
CA PRO A 107 2.46 -14.10 -6.11
C PRO A 107 1.92 -13.31 -4.91
N VAL A 108 1.65 -13.94 -3.77
CA VAL A 108 1.00 -13.28 -2.64
C VAL A 108 2.03 -12.84 -1.61
N GLY A 109 1.96 -11.57 -1.21
CA GLY A 109 2.82 -11.01 -0.17
C GLY A 109 2.01 -10.37 0.94
N ASP A 110 2.61 -10.33 2.13
CA ASP A 110 2.06 -9.64 3.29
C ASP A 110 2.60 -8.22 3.35
N LEU A 111 1.71 -7.26 3.60
CA LEU A 111 2.04 -5.85 3.70
C LEU A 111 2.06 -5.41 5.17
N ARG A 112 3.06 -4.60 5.50
CA ARG A 112 3.19 -3.95 6.82
C ARG A 112 3.52 -2.49 6.56
N GLU A 113 2.65 -1.58 6.99
CA GLU A 113 2.77 -0.17 6.62
C GLU A 113 2.62 0.73 7.83
N ASN A 114 3.39 1.80 7.81
CA ASN A 114 3.31 2.95 8.68
C ASN A 114 2.62 4.06 7.89
N VAL A 115 1.49 4.59 8.39
CA VAL A 115 0.59 5.44 7.59
C VAL A 115 0.26 6.72 8.34
N THR A 116 0.26 7.84 7.60
CA THR A 116 -0.27 9.12 8.07
C THR A 116 -1.21 9.70 7.02
N MET A 117 -2.15 10.52 7.47
CA MET A 117 -3.09 11.23 6.60
C MET A 117 -3.08 12.72 6.90
N THR A 118 -3.37 13.51 5.87
CA THR A 118 -3.39 14.98 5.97
C THR A 118 -4.53 15.54 5.15
N THR A 119 -5.30 16.44 5.76
CA THR A 119 -6.31 17.24 5.04
C THR A 119 -6.56 18.55 5.77
N SER A 120 -6.98 19.56 5.01
CA SER A 120 -7.46 20.83 5.60
C SER A 120 -8.99 20.90 5.64
N GLU A 121 -9.68 19.81 5.24
CA GLU A 121 -11.14 19.76 5.29
C GLU A 121 -11.61 19.60 6.74
N PRO A 122 -12.39 20.55 7.29
CA PRO A 122 -12.74 20.53 8.72
C PRO A 122 -13.44 19.25 9.17
N ASP A 123 -14.31 18.69 8.33
CA ASP A 123 -15.08 17.48 8.67
C ASP A 123 -14.20 16.25 8.78
N TYR A 124 -12.99 16.28 8.22
CA TYR A 124 -12.04 15.18 8.22
C TYR A 124 -10.75 15.49 8.97
N ALA A 125 -10.71 16.62 9.69
CA ALA A 125 -9.51 17.04 10.44
C ALA A 125 -9.06 16.01 11.48
N TRP A 126 -9.97 15.13 11.89
CA TRP A 126 -9.70 14.07 12.87
C TRP A 126 -8.65 13.07 12.39
N VAL A 127 -8.39 12.97 11.06
CA VAL A 127 -7.36 12.06 10.55
C VAL A 127 -5.95 12.59 10.78
N ASN A 128 -5.77 13.92 10.88
CA ASN A 128 -4.45 14.56 10.89
C ASN A 128 -3.54 14.10 12.03
N PRO A 129 -4.02 13.94 13.29
CA PRO A 129 -3.13 13.55 14.38
C PRO A 129 -2.88 12.05 14.47
N LEU A 130 -3.51 11.24 13.61
CA LEU A 130 -3.45 9.79 13.76
C LEU A 130 -2.14 9.22 13.26
N GLN A 131 -1.56 8.32 14.05
CA GLN A 131 -0.55 7.38 13.60
C GLN A 131 -1.28 6.07 13.33
N ILE A 132 -1.11 5.52 12.14
CA ILE A 132 -1.82 4.32 11.69
C ILE A 132 -0.82 3.23 11.36
N TRP A 133 -1.11 2.02 11.82
CA TRP A 133 -0.45 0.80 11.39
C TRP A 133 -1.40 0.06 10.45
N ALA A 134 -0.92 -0.27 9.24
CA ALA A 134 -1.74 -0.98 8.28
C ALA A 134 -1.14 -2.35 7.98
N ARG A 135 -2.02 -3.30 7.76
CA ARG A 135 -1.70 -4.67 7.37
C ARG A 135 -2.55 -5.06 6.19
N GLY A 136 -2.01 -5.92 5.37
CA GLY A 136 -2.79 -6.42 4.26
C GLY A 136 -2.04 -7.44 3.44
N THR A 137 -2.59 -7.72 2.27
CA THR A 137 -2.00 -8.65 1.30
C THR A 137 -2.01 -8.02 -0.08
N VAL A 138 -1.04 -8.41 -0.89
CA VAL A 138 -1.00 -8.08 -2.31
C VAL A 138 -0.83 -9.37 -3.10
N ASP A 139 -1.57 -9.47 -4.22
CA ASP A 139 -1.38 -10.53 -5.19
C ASP A 139 -0.82 -9.87 -6.46
N VAL A 140 0.47 -10.05 -6.71
CA VAL A 140 1.14 -9.36 -7.82
C VAL A 140 0.75 -9.97 -9.18
N ALA A 141 0.24 -11.22 -9.19
CA ALA A 141 -0.25 -11.84 -10.42
C ALA A 141 -1.60 -11.28 -10.83
N LYS A 142 -2.48 -11.01 -9.86
CA LYS A 142 -3.81 -10.45 -10.10
C LYS A 142 -3.81 -8.93 -10.16
N GLY A 143 -2.74 -8.28 -9.66
CA GLY A 143 -2.71 -6.83 -9.53
C GLY A 143 -3.73 -6.31 -8.54
N GLU A 144 -3.82 -6.94 -7.38
CA GLU A 144 -4.86 -6.69 -6.39
C GLU A 144 -4.25 -6.60 -5.00
N ALA A 145 -4.73 -5.66 -4.20
CA ALA A 145 -4.30 -5.53 -2.80
C ALA A 145 -5.48 -5.24 -1.89
N HIS A 146 -5.40 -5.75 -0.67
CA HIS A 146 -6.37 -5.52 0.38
C HIS A 146 -5.64 -5.09 1.64
N VAL A 147 -6.01 -3.95 2.20
CA VAL A 147 -5.31 -3.32 3.32
C VAL A 147 -6.28 -2.81 4.36
N MET A 148 -5.95 -3.00 5.64
CA MET A 148 -6.69 -2.50 6.78
C MET A 148 -5.79 -1.62 7.65
N GLY A 149 -6.25 -0.41 7.97
CA GLY A 149 -5.49 0.56 8.77
C GLY A 149 -6.09 0.75 10.16
N TYR A 150 -5.24 0.63 11.18
CA TYR A 150 -5.63 0.72 12.60
C TYR A 150 -4.87 1.84 13.29
N VAL A 151 -5.52 2.49 14.26
CA VAL A 151 -4.81 3.45 15.11
C VAL A 151 -3.72 2.73 15.89
N ALA A 152 -2.54 3.29 15.85
CA ALA A 152 -1.39 2.73 16.56
C ALA A 152 -1.50 2.92 18.09
#